data_1168e2504edc0942b915827c4a565a14
#
_entry.id   1168e2504edc0942b915827c4a565a14
#
_cell.length_a   1.000
_cell.length_b   1.000
_cell.length_c   1.000
_cell.angle_alpha   90.00
_cell.angle_beta   90.00
_cell.angle_gamma   90.00
#
_symmetry.space_group_name_H-M   'P 1'
#
loop_
_entity.id
_entity.type
_entity.pdbx_description
1 polymer ?
#
loop_
_entity_poly.entity_id
_entity_poly.type
_entity_poly.pdbx_seq_one_letter_code
_entity_poly.pdbx_strand_id
1 'polypeptide(L)'
;RVVADPLDADAWEMLLNEAQKQTPADYRPLFERCMQHFPSAAICWYYWITTELQARDVAQVESLFERCLLLCQHMELWSMYVRYLKQEKRAGPKELVPALKLLLDTVGADVKSGPLWLEYIGLLRDQIEPGAMPTAASVTAVREVYQRALVQPAIGLEALWKEYEAWEAVQSRDNAKAVLAEVADEALVARRVAR
;
A
#
# COMPACT_ATOMS: atom_id res chain seq x y z
N ARG A 1 -3.44 31.88 -15.51
CA ARG A 1 -2.61 30.86 -16.19
C ARG A 1 -3.46 29.61 -16.47
N VAL A 2 -4.00 28.94 -15.47
CA VAL A 2 -4.84 27.74 -15.59
C VAL A 2 -6.07 27.92 -16.51
N VAL A 3 -6.64 29.13 -16.60
CA VAL A 3 -7.78 29.43 -17.51
C VAL A 3 -7.32 29.51 -18.97
N ALA A 4 -6.11 30.01 -19.20
CA ALA A 4 -5.55 30.13 -20.56
C ALA A 4 -4.96 28.81 -21.06
N ASP A 5 -4.36 28.01 -20.17
CA ASP A 5 -3.84 26.68 -20.43
C ASP A 5 -4.26 25.71 -19.31
N PRO A 6 -5.33 24.93 -19.51
CA PRO A 6 -5.79 23.97 -18.52
C PRO A 6 -4.85 22.80 -18.25
N LEU A 7 -3.84 22.58 -19.10
CA LEU A 7 -2.85 21.51 -18.95
C LEU A 7 -1.51 21.99 -18.36
N ASP A 8 -1.41 23.27 -17.96
CA ASP A 8 -0.26 23.81 -17.25
C ASP A 8 -0.18 23.23 -15.82
N ALA A 9 0.57 22.13 -15.66
CA ALA A 9 0.72 21.42 -14.39
C ALA A 9 1.32 22.31 -13.29
N ASP A 10 2.32 23.14 -13.61
CA ASP A 10 2.97 24.05 -12.66
C ASP A 10 1.97 25.09 -12.13
N ALA A 11 1.12 25.60 -13.02
CA ALA A 11 0.09 26.55 -12.62
C ALA A 11 -0.97 25.90 -11.71
N TRP A 12 -1.32 24.64 -11.95
CA TRP A 12 -2.19 23.88 -11.05
C TRP A 12 -1.53 23.62 -9.70
N GLU A 13 -0.28 23.21 -9.67
CA GLU A 13 0.44 23.00 -8.40
C GLU A 13 0.43 24.27 -7.53
N MET A 14 0.76 25.42 -8.11
CA MET A 14 0.71 26.71 -7.40
C MET A 14 -0.69 27.02 -6.89
N LEU A 15 -1.72 26.81 -7.71
CA LEU A 15 -3.11 27.09 -7.36
C LEU A 15 -3.60 26.19 -6.23
N LEU A 16 -3.30 24.88 -6.30
CA LEU A 16 -3.71 23.90 -5.28
C LEU A 16 -2.98 24.11 -3.96
N ASN A 17 -1.71 24.50 -3.98
CA ASN A 17 -0.95 24.88 -2.78
C ASN A 17 -1.59 26.07 -2.06
N GLU A 18 -2.08 27.07 -2.80
CA GLU A 18 -2.78 28.21 -2.21
C GLU A 18 -4.20 27.84 -1.76
N ALA A 19 -4.87 26.95 -2.52
CA ALA A 19 -6.21 26.48 -2.19
C ALA A 19 -6.28 25.76 -0.84
N GLN A 20 -5.24 25.04 -0.44
CA GLN A 20 -5.18 24.33 0.86
C GLN A 20 -5.33 25.25 2.07
N LYS A 21 -5.11 26.56 1.90
CA LYS A 21 -5.25 27.56 2.96
C LYS A 21 -6.66 28.14 3.05
N GLN A 22 -7.55 27.76 2.13
CA GLN A 22 -8.91 28.28 2.00
C GLN A 22 -9.94 27.38 2.70
N THR A 23 -11.20 27.80 2.63
CA THR A 23 -12.31 26.99 3.19
C THR A 23 -12.69 25.82 2.27
N PRO A 24 -13.33 24.75 2.80
CA PRO A 24 -13.81 23.64 1.97
C PRO A 24 -14.69 24.06 0.79
N ALA A 25 -15.52 25.08 0.97
CA ALA A 25 -16.36 25.59 -0.09
C ALA A 25 -15.56 26.20 -1.27
N ASP A 26 -14.38 26.73 -0.98
CA ASP A 26 -13.54 27.41 -1.98
C ASP A 26 -12.57 26.42 -2.66
N TYR A 27 -11.94 25.53 -1.91
CA TYR A 27 -10.93 24.64 -2.51
C TYR A 27 -11.50 23.40 -3.21
N ARG A 28 -12.63 22.84 -2.76
CA ARG A 28 -13.21 21.64 -3.40
C ARG A 28 -13.49 21.81 -4.89
N PRO A 29 -14.11 22.91 -5.35
CA PRO A 29 -14.30 23.12 -6.78
C PRO A 29 -13.01 23.21 -7.59
N LEU A 30 -11.91 23.72 -6.96
CA LEU A 30 -10.61 23.82 -7.61
C LEU A 30 -9.97 22.44 -7.79
N PHE A 31 -10.02 21.58 -6.74
CA PHE A 31 -9.55 20.20 -6.85
C PHE A 31 -10.38 19.40 -7.86
N GLU A 32 -11.71 19.49 -7.82
CA GLU A 32 -12.55 18.79 -8.82
C GLU A 32 -12.21 19.21 -10.25
N ARG A 33 -12.01 20.48 -10.50
CA ARG A 33 -11.58 20.99 -11.80
C ARG A 33 -10.21 20.49 -12.21
N CYS A 34 -9.25 20.42 -11.28
CA CYS A 34 -7.95 19.83 -11.54
C CYS A 34 -8.08 18.35 -11.93
N MET A 35 -8.88 17.57 -11.20
CA MET A 35 -9.10 16.16 -11.46
C MET A 35 -9.79 15.86 -12.79
N GLN A 36 -10.56 16.80 -13.35
CA GLN A 36 -11.11 16.68 -14.71
C GLN A 36 -10.00 16.67 -15.78
N HIS A 37 -8.91 17.40 -15.55
CA HIS A 37 -7.77 17.46 -16.48
C HIS A 37 -6.70 16.39 -16.18
N PHE A 38 -6.51 16.03 -14.90
CA PHE A 38 -5.45 15.13 -14.44
C PHE A 38 -5.99 14.01 -13.54
N PRO A 39 -6.90 13.15 -14.01
CA PRO A 39 -7.56 12.15 -13.16
C PRO A 39 -6.61 11.11 -12.55
N SER A 40 -5.46 10.87 -13.17
CA SER A 40 -4.43 9.93 -12.70
C SER A 40 -3.24 10.59 -11.98
N ALA A 41 -3.29 11.90 -11.73
CA ALA A 41 -2.21 12.61 -11.05
C ALA A 41 -2.24 12.34 -9.54
N ALA A 42 -1.41 11.40 -9.08
CA ALA A 42 -1.34 10.99 -7.67
C ALA A 42 -1.10 12.16 -6.71
N ILE A 43 -0.27 13.12 -7.10
CA ILE A 43 0.07 14.28 -6.28
C ILE A 43 -1.15 15.16 -5.99
N CYS A 44 -2.06 15.33 -6.96
CA CYS A 44 -3.27 16.13 -6.77
C CYS A 44 -4.24 15.44 -5.83
N TRP A 45 -4.42 14.12 -5.95
CA TRP A 45 -5.19 13.30 -5.01
C TRP A 45 -4.59 13.37 -3.60
N TYR A 46 -3.27 13.27 -3.49
CA TYR A 46 -2.55 13.35 -2.22
C TYR A 46 -2.83 14.69 -1.51
N TYR A 47 -2.71 15.82 -2.20
CA TYR A 47 -2.99 17.13 -1.64
C TYR A 47 -4.44 17.27 -1.21
N TRP A 48 -5.38 16.84 -2.03
CA TRP A 48 -6.81 16.93 -1.70
C TRP A 48 -7.16 16.12 -0.45
N ILE A 49 -6.79 14.84 -0.43
CA ILE A 49 -7.05 13.96 0.71
C ILE A 49 -6.41 14.50 1.99
N THR A 50 -5.17 15.00 1.91
CA THR A 50 -4.47 15.60 3.06
C THR A 50 -5.22 16.83 3.58
N THR A 51 -5.74 17.67 2.70
CA THR A 51 -6.51 18.87 3.07
C THR A 51 -7.84 18.48 3.75
N GLU A 52 -8.55 17.47 3.24
CA GLU A 52 -9.79 16.99 3.86
C GLU A 52 -9.54 16.27 5.20
N LEU A 53 -8.41 15.57 5.35
CA LEU A 53 -8.01 14.99 6.65
C LEU A 53 -7.77 16.09 7.69
N GLN A 54 -7.18 17.21 7.31
CA GLN A 54 -7.01 18.38 8.19
C GLN A 54 -8.34 19.03 8.55
N ALA A 55 -9.28 19.08 7.59
CA ALA A 55 -10.64 19.57 7.80
C ALA A 55 -11.52 18.59 8.61
N ARG A 56 -11.06 17.35 8.84
CA ARG A 56 -11.75 16.26 9.55
C ARG A 56 -13.11 15.89 8.95
N ASP A 57 -13.26 16.05 7.64
CA ASP A 57 -14.45 15.58 6.92
C ASP A 57 -14.27 14.12 6.48
N VAL A 58 -14.61 13.21 7.41
CA VAL A 58 -14.43 11.76 7.23
C VAL A 58 -15.17 11.25 5.99
N ALA A 59 -16.41 11.71 5.78
CA ALA A 59 -17.22 11.25 4.65
C ALA A 59 -16.59 11.65 3.30
N GLN A 60 -16.06 12.86 3.22
CA GLN A 60 -15.36 13.32 2.03
C GLN A 60 -14.06 12.56 1.79
N VAL A 61 -13.28 12.32 2.84
CA VAL A 61 -12.03 11.53 2.76
C VAL A 61 -12.29 10.12 2.21
N GLU A 62 -13.33 9.45 2.70
CA GLU A 62 -13.69 8.11 2.24
C GLU A 62 -14.11 8.11 0.77
N SER A 63 -14.96 9.05 0.38
CA SER A 63 -15.36 9.23 -1.03
C SER A 63 -14.17 9.49 -1.95
N LEU A 64 -13.18 10.26 -1.49
CA LEU A 64 -11.97 10.52 -2.25
C LEU A 64 -11.10 9.27 -2.39
N PHE A 65 -10.93 8.47 -1.34
CA PHE A 65 -10.21 7.20 -1.44
C PHE A 65 -10.91 6.23 -2.40
N GLU A 66 -12.23 6.08 -2.32
CA GLU A 66 -12.98 5.24 -3.28
C GLU A 66 -12.72 5.64 -4.73
N ARG A 67 -12.69 6.94 -5.01
CA ARG A 67 -12.44 7.47 -6.35
C ARG A 67 -10.97 7.31 -6.78
N CYS A 68 -10.03 7.75 -5.96
CA CYS A 68 -8.63 7.79 -6.34
C CYS A 68 -8.00 6.40 -6.50
N LEU A 69 -8.35 5.44 -5.64
CA LEU A 69 -7.79 4.08 -5.71
C LEU A 69 -8.24 3.31 -6.97
N LEU A 70 -9.40 3.67 -7.53
CA LEU A 70 -9.87 3.13 -8.80
C LEU A 70 -9.18 3.77 -10.01
N LEU A 71 -8.83 5.06 -9.93
CA LEU A 71 -8.32 5.84 -11.06
C LEU A 71 -6.80 5.92 -11.10
N CYS A 72 -6.14 5.81 -9.94
CA CYS A 72 -4.71 6.05 -9.80
C CYS A 72 -4.04 4.93 -8.98
N GLN A 73 -3.38 4.01 -9.68
CA GLN A 73 -2.63 2.92 -9.07
C GLN A 73 -1.23 3.43 -8.64
N HIS A 74 -1.19 4.22 -7.57
CA HIS A 74 0.04 4.82 -7.08
C HIS A 74 0.30 4.42 -5.62
N MET A 75 1.52 3.92 -5.36
CA MET A 75 1.93 3.36 -4.07
C MET A 75 1.67 4.31 -2.89
N GLU A 76 1.96 5.60 -3.05
CA GLU A 76 1.78 6.59 -1.97
C GLU A 76 0.30 6.77 -1.58
N LEU A 77 -0.64 6.72 -2.53
CA LEU A 77 -2.08 6.82 -2.26
C LEU A 77 -2.58 5.59 -1.52
N TRP A 78 -2.16 4.41 -1.93
CA TRP A 78 -2.49 3.16 -1.26
C TRP A 78 -1.91 3.10 0.15
N SER A 79 -0.66 3.53 0.34
CA SER A 79 -0.03 3.63 1.65
C SER A 79 -0.75 4.63 2.57
N MET A 80 -1.21 5.75 2.00
CA MET A 80 -2.02 6.74 2.72
C MET A 80 -3.36 6.14 3.16
N TYR A 81 -4.02 5.35 2.31
CA TYR A 81 -5.27 4.67 2.65
C TYR A 81 -5.10 3.69 3.81
N VAL A 82 -4.08 2.82 3.76
CA VAL A 82 -3.79 1.88 4.86
C VAL A 82 -3.47 2.63 6.16
N ARG A 83 -2.70 3.72 6.07
CA ARG A 83 -2.43 4.59 7.23
C ARG A 83 -3.70 5.20 7.80
N TYR A 84 -4.59 5.69 6.95
CA TYR A 84 -5.90 6.22 7.34
C TYR A 84 -6.73 5.16 8.07
N LEU A 85 -6.83 3.94 7.55
CA LEU A 85 -7.52 2.83 8.21
C LEU A 85 -6.96 2.55 9.61
N LYS A 86 -5.64 2.56 9.77
CA LYS A 86 -4.97 2.28 11.05
C LYS A 86 -5.12 3.41 12.07
N GLN A 87 -4.92 4.64 11.65
CA GLN A 87 -4.81 5.79 12.55
C GLN A 87 -6.16 6.42 12.85
N GLU A 88 -6.96 6.67 11.84
CA GLU A 88 -8.23 7.39 11.96
C GLU A 88 -9.40 6.44 12.26
N LYS A 89 -9.50 5.34 11.52
CA LYS A 89 -10.56 4.33 11.73
C LYS A 89 -10.25 3.32 12.83
N ARG A 90 -8.99 3.21 13.26
CA ARG A 90 -8.51 2.18 14.20
C ARG A 90 -8.93 0.77 13.77
N ALA A 91 -8.87 0.54 12.46
CA ALA A 91 -9.26 -0.71 11.85
C ALA A 91 -8.49 -1.90 12.43
N GLY A 92 -9.22 -2.96 12.72
CA GLY A 92 -8.63 -4.20 13.21
C GLY A 92 -8.10 -5.09 12.07
N PRO A 93 -7.48 -6.24 12.42
CA PRO A 93 -6.93 -7.18 11.43
C PRO A 93 -7.95 -7.64 10.39
N LYS A 94 -9.22 -7.78 10.75
CA LYS A 94 -10.31 -8.19 9.84
C LYS A 94 -10.53 -7.21 8.67
N GLU A 95 -10.24 -5.94 8.88
CA GLU A 95 -10.40 -4.88 7.89
C GLU A 95 -9.07 -4.59 7.19
N LEU A 96 -7.95 -4.65 7.92
CA LEU A 96 -6.61 -4.37 7.38
C LEU A 96 -6.11 -5.46 6.43
N VAL A 97 -6.36 -6.73 6.73
CA VAL A 97 -5.89 -7.85 5.88
C VAL A 97 -6.45 -7.77 4.47
N PRO A 98 -7.77 -7.61 4.22
CA PRO A 98 -8.27 -7.45 2.86
C PRO A 98 -7.79 -6.16 2.19
N ALA A 99 -7.63 -5.05 2.92
CA ALA A 99 -7.12 -3.80 2.37
C ALA A 99 -5.66 -3.93 1.92
N LEU A 100 -4.80 -4.52 2.74
CA LEU A 100 -3.40 -4.80 2.40
C LEU A 100 -3.28 -5.80 1.25
N LYS A 101 -4.12 -6.84 1.23
CA LYS A 101 -4.15 -7.77 0.11
C LYS A 101 -4.44 -7.06 -1.20
N LEU A 102 -5.49 -6.23 -1.24
CA LEU A 102 -5.86 -5.48 -2.43
C LEU A 102 -4.76 -4.50 -2.86
N LEU A 103 -4.12 -3.81 -1.90
CA LEU A 103 -2.97 -2.95 -2.14
C LEU A 103 -1.85 -3.74 -2.82
N LEU A 104 -1.44 -4.87 -2.22
CA LEU A 104 -0.33 -5.67 -2.72
C LEU A 104 -0.65 -6.37 -4.05
N ASP A 105 -1.92 -6.67 -4.31
CA ASP A 105 -2.38 -7.16 -5.61
C ASP A 105 -2.30 -6.07 -6.70
N THR A 106 -2.44 -4.80 -6.32
CA THR A 106 -2.47 -3.66 -7.25
C THR A 106 -1.09 -3.03 -7.46
N VAL A 107 -0.37 -2.75 -6.38
CA VAL A 107 0.90 -1.99 -6.40
C VAL A 107 2.05 -2.72 -5.68
N GLY A 108 1.90 -4.00 -5.37
CA GLY A 108 2.91 -4.78 -4.65
C GLY A 108 4.24 -4.99 -5.37
N ALA A 109 4.29 -4.74 -6.67
CA ALA A 109 5.52 -4.74 -7.47
C ALA A 109 6.35 -3.45 -7.35
N ASP A 110 5.84 -2.42 -6.67
CA ASP A 110 6.59 -1.19 -6.42
C ASP A 110 7.76 -1.45 -5.47
N VAL A 111 8.91 -0.82 -5.74
CA VAL A 111 10.13 -0.98 -4.94
C VAL A 111 9.92 -0.61 -3.46
N LYS A 112 9.00 0.29 -3.15
CA LYS A 112 8.65 0.71 -1.79
C LYS A 112 7.67 -0.23 -1.07
N SER A 113 7.22 -1.32 -1.70
CA SER A 113 6.21 -2.22 -1.13
C SER A 113 6.73 -3.12 0.01
N GLY A 114 8.04 -3.27 0.16
CA GLY A 114 8.65 -4.19 1.14
C GLY A 114 8.08 -4.12 2.56
N PRO A 115 7.97 -2.94 3.19
CA PRO A 115 7.39 -2.81 4.52
C PRO A 115 5.93 -3.27 4.61
N LEU A 116 5.15 -3.11 3.54
CA LEU A 116 3.75 -3.52 3.50
C LEU A 116 3.59 -5.03 3.33
N TRP A 117 4.51 -5.67 2.61
CA TRP A 117 4.60 -7.13 2.59
C TRP A 117 4.85 -7.70 3.98
N LEU A 118 5.82 -7.14 4.72
CA LEU A 118 6.12 -7.55 6.11
C LEU A 118 4.92 -7.34 7.03
N GLU A 119 4.24 -6.20 6.92
CA GLU A 119 3.05 -5.93 7.71
C GLU A 119 1.92 -6.92 7.41
N TYR A 120 1.66 -7.19 6.14
CA TYR A 120 0.63 -8.14 5.72
C TYR A 120 0.91 -9.56 6.24
N ILE A 121 2.15 -10.03 6.12
CA ILE A 121 2.60 -11.32 6.64
C ILE A 121 2.43 -11.38 8.16
N GLY A 122 2.84 -10.33 8.87
CA GLY A 122 2.66 -10.21 10.32
C GLY A 122 1.20 -10.37 10.74
N LEU A 123 0.29 -9.63 10.10
CA LEU A 123 -1.14 -9.72 10.38
C LEU A 123 -1.73 -11.11 10.07
N LEU A 124 -1.29 -11.79 9.02
CA LEU A 124 -1.72 -13.16 8.71
C LEU A 124 -1.24 -14.16 9.77
N ARG A 125 -0.02 -13.99 10.28
CA ARG A 125 0.53 -14.82 11.35
C ARG A 125 -0.20 -14.59 12.68
N ASP A 126 -0.52 -13.34 12.98
CA ASP A 126 -1.23 -12.95 14.22
C ASP A 126 -2.71 -13.42 14.22
N GLN A 127 -3.28 -13.74 13.06
CA GLN A 127 -4.61 -14.36 12.98
C GLN A 127 -4.62 -15.82 13.45
N ILE A 128 -3.47 -16.47 13.56
CA ILE A 128 -3.34 -17.79 14.17
C ILE A 128 -3.47 -17.59 15.68
N GLU A 129 -4.50 -18.17 16.29
CA GLU A 129 -4.76 -18.00 17.72
C GLU A 129 -3.53 -18.36 18.57
N PRO A 130 -3.17 -17.51 19.54
CA PRO A 130 -2.05 -17.79 20.43
C PRO A 130 -2.23 -19.14 21.15
N GLY A 131 -1.27 -20.05 20.95
CA GLY A 131 -1.32 -21.39 21.52
C GLY A 131 -2.09 -22.45 20.71
N ALA A 132 -2.74 -22.05 19.61
CA ALA A 132 -3.27 -23.01 18.65
C ALA A 132 -2.17 -23.52 17.70
N MET A 133 -2.22 -24.81 17.36
CA MET A 133 -1.34 -25.33 16.31
C MET A 133 -1.79 -24.75 14.96
N PRO A 134 -0.86 -24.19 14.18
CA PRO A 134 -1.20 -23.70 12.84
C PRO A 134 -1.79 -24.82 11.98
N THR A 135 -2.87 -24.56 11.31
CA THR A 135 -3.41 -25.52 10.34
C THR A 135 -2.53 -25.56 9.09
N ALA A 136 -2.51 -26.70 8.39
CA ALA A 136 -1.77 -26.80 7.13
C ALA A 136 -2.20 -25.71 6.12
N ALA A 137 -3.48 -25.35 6.09
CA ALA A 137 -4.01 -24.30 5.24
C ALA A 137 -3.46 -22.90 5.62
N SER A 138 -3.39 -22.59 6.93
CA SER A 138 -2.84 -21.29 7.37
C SER A 138 -1.33 -21.18 7.11
N VAL A 139 -0.59 -22.28 7.30
CA VAL A 139 0.85 -22.33 6.96
C VAL A 139 1.05 -22.13 5.46
N THR A 140 0.27 -22.80 4.62
CA THR A 140 0.36 -22.65 3.16
C THR A 140 0.05 -21.20 2.74
N ALA A 141 -1.00 -20.60 3.27
CA ALA A 141 -1.37 -19.24 2.94
C ALA A 141 -0.26 -18.23 3.29
N VAL A 142 0.37 -18.34 4.47
CA VAL A 142 1.50 -17.48 4.86
C VAL A 142 2.71 -17.72 3.96
N ARG A 143 3.02 -18.99 3.65
CA ARG A 143 4.12 -19.37 2.75
C ARG A 143 3.98 -18.75 1.37
N GLU A 144 2.80 -18.88 0.76
CA GLU A 144 2.50 -18.29 -0.54
C GLU A 144 2.73 -16.77 -0.57
N VAL A 145 2.37 -16.09 0.52
CA VAL A 145 2.61 -14.64 0.62
C VAL A 145 4.10 -14.30 0.74
N TYR A 146 4.86 -15.07 1.54
CA TYR A 146 6.32 -14.89 1.60
C TYR A 146 6.96 -15.10 0.22
N GLN A 147 6.65 -16.20 -0.45
CA GLN A 147 7.20 -16.52 -1.77
C GLN A 147 6.84 -15.45 -2.80
N ARG A 148 5.59 -15.00 -2.80
CA ARG A 148 5.14 -13.92 -3.67
C ARG A 148 5.88 -12.61 -3.41
N ALA A 149 6.10 -12.25 -2.15
CA ALA A 149 6.83 -11.04 -1.77
C ALA A 149 8.30 -11.08 -2.18
N LEU A 150 8.95 -12.24 -2.04
CA LEU A 150 10.37 -12.43 -2.28
C LEU A 150 10.77 -12.34 -3.77
N VAL A 151 9.84 -12.57 -4.68
CA VAL A 151 10.07 -12.43 -6.12
C VAL A 151 9.81 -11.02 -6.65
N GLN A 152 9.28 -10.11 -5.81
CA GLN A 152 9.12 -8.70 -6.17
C GLN A 152 10.39 -7.91 -5.84
N PRO A 153 10.88 -7.02 -6.73
CA PRO A 153 12.06 -6.20 -6.47
C PRO A 153 11.72 -5.06 -5.48
N ALA A 154 11.71 -5.36 -4.19
CA ALA A 154 11.33 -4.41 -3.15
C ALA A 154 12.47 -4.12 -2.16
N ILE A 155 12.45 -2.93 -1.56
CA ILE A 155 13.40 -2.56 -0.50
C ILE A 155 13.16 -3.46 0.73
N GLY A 156 14.25 -3.97 1.32
CA GLY A 156 14.18 -4.80 2.52
C GLY A 156 14.05 -6.30 2.27
N LEU A 157 14.17 -6.78 1.04
CA LEU A 157 14.10 -8.20 0.69
C LEU A 157 15.10 -9.09 1.45
N GLU A 158 16.26 -8.58 1.84
CA GLU A 158 17.23 -9.36 2.64
C GLU A 158 16.70 -9.66 4.04
N ALA A 159 16.01 -8.70 4.66
CA ALA A 159 15.36 -8.89 5.94
C ALA A 159 14.18 -9.86 5.83
N LEU A 160 13.36 -9.68 4.79
CA LEU A 160 12.23 -10.55 4.50
C LEU A 160 12.68 -12.00 4.24
N TRP A 161 13.78 -12.21 3.51
CA TRP A 161 14.34 -13.53 3.28
C TRP A 161 14.75 -14.21 4.59
N LYS A 162 15.49 -13.51 5.45
CA LYS A 162 15.91 -14.04 6.76
C LYS A 162 14.72 -14.40 7.64
N GLU A 163 13.68 -13.58 7.61
CA GLU A 163 12.45 -13.84 8.35
C GLU A 163 11.73 -15.09 7.82
N TYR A 164 11.67 -15.24 6.49
CA TYR A 164 11.10 -16.44 5.85
C TYR A 164 11.90 -17.70 6.19
N GLU A 165 13.23 -17.66 6.10
CA GLU A 165 14.08 -18.78 6.52
C GLU A 165 13.84 -19.21 7.98
N ALA A 166 13.80 -18.24 8.89
CA ALA A 166 13.55 -18.51 10.30
C ALA A 166 12.14 -19.07 10.53
N TRP A 167 11.13 -18.53 9.85
CA TRP A 167 9.77 -19.01 9.97
C TRP A 167 9.61 -20.42 9.39
N GLU A 168 10.14 -20.71 8.20
CA GLU A 168 10.05 -22.02 7.56
C GLU A 168 10.79 -23.12 8.34
N ALA A 169 11.92 -22.79 8.96
CA ALA A 169 12.65 -23.72 9.82
C ALA A 169 11.82 -24.20 11.03
N VAL A 170 10.87 -23.41 11.51
CA VAL A 170 9.93 -23.79 12.56
C VAL A 170 8.78 -24.62 12.03
N GLN A 171 8.26 -24.27 10.85
CA GLN A 171 7.07 -24.92 10.28
C GLN A 171 7.38 -26.29 9.65
N SER A 172 8.52 -26.41 8.99
CA SER A 172 8.86 -27.57 8.13
C SER A 172 10.28 -28.06 8.36
N ARG A 173 10.61 -28.50 9.60
CA ARG A 173 11.98 -28.88 10.01
C ARG A 173 12.74 -29.76 9.00
N ASP A 174 12.06 -30.75 8.44
CA ASP A 174 12.69 -31.73 7.53
C ASP A 174 12.74 -31.25 6.07
N ASN A 175 11.80 -30.40 5.66
CA ASN A 175 11.64 -29.95 4.26
C ASN A 175 11.97 -28.47 4.03
N ALA A 176 12.35 -27.70 5.08
CA ALA A 176 12.60 -26.25 4.96
C ALA A 176 13.56 -25.91 3.82
N LYS A 177 14.66 -26.67 3.69
CA LYS A 177 15.65 -26.43 2.62
C LYS A 177 15.07 -26.63 1.21
N ALA A 178 14.22 -27.61 1.02
CA ALA A 178 13.59 -27.88 -0.27
C ALA A 178 12.61 -26.76 -0.64
N VAL A 179 11.78 -26.35 0.32
CA VAL A 179 10.80 -25.27 0.13
C VAL A 179 11.48 -23.92 -0.13
N LEU A 180 12.57 -23.62 0.59
CA LEU A 180 13.35 -22.40 0.36
C LEU A 180 14.04 -22.41 -1.01
N ALA A 181 14.50 -23.57 -1.49
CA ALA A 181 15.14 -23.70 -2.78
C ALA A 181 14.20 -23.39 -3.95
N GLU A 182 12.88 -23.62 -3.80
CA GLU A 182 11.87 -23.35 -4.82
C GLU A 182 11.84 -21.88 -5.27
N VAL A 183 12.14 -20.96 -4.35
CA VAL A 183 12.05 -19.50 -4.61
C VAL A 183 13.42 -18.80 -4.58
N ALA A 184 14.50 -19.51 -4.24
CA ALA A 184 15.81 -18.92 -3.98
C ALA A 184 16.39 -18.16 -5.19
N ASP A 185 16.28 -18.73 -6.38
CA ASP A 185 16.85 -18.14 -7.60
C ASP A 185 16.09 -16.85 -8.00
N GLU A 186 14.77 -16.87 -7.95
CA GLU A 186 13.94 -15.72 -8.26
C GLU A 186 14.13 -14.59 -7.22
N ALA A 187 14.18 -14.95 -5.94
CA ALA A 187 14.46 -14.01 -4.86
C ALA A 187 15.87 -13.40 -4.98
N LEU A 188 16.86 -14.13 -5.50
CA LEU A 188 18.19 -13.60 -5.75
C LEU A 188 18.15 -12.56 -6.89
N VAL A 189 17.40 -12.83 -7.96
CA VAL A 189 17.20 -11.89 -9.06
C VAL A 189 16.49 -10.62 -8.57
N ALA A 190 15.38 -10.77 -7.85
CA ALA A 190 14.63 -9.65 -7.28
C ALA A 190 15.51 -8.74 -6.39
N ARG A 191 16.35 -9.33 -5.52
CA ARG A 191 17.31 -8.60 -4.69
C ARG A 191 18.37 -7.83 -5.49
N ARG A 192 18.79 -8.34 -6.64
CA ARG A 192 19.73 -7.63 -7.52
C ARG A 192 19.09 -6.43 -8.22
N VAL A 193 17.83 -6.55 -8.58
CA VAL A 193 17.07 -5.46 -9.23
C VAL A 193 16.72 -4.35 -8.24
N ALA A 194 16.46 -4.69 -6.98
CA ALA A 194 16.09 -3.74 -5.92
C ALA A 194 17.26 -2.92 -5.35
N ARG A 195 18.50 -3.19 -5.75
CA ARG A 195 19.72 -2.46 -5.33
C ARG A 195 20.01 -1.25 -6.20
#